data_f6b2cfa94c5eabc10c843974265d7596
#
_entry.id   f6b2cfa94c5eabc10c843974265d7596
#
_cell.length_a   1.000
_cell.length_b   1.000
_cell.length_c   1.000
_cell.angle_alpha   90.00
_cell.angle_beta   90.00
_cell.angle_gamma   90.00
#
_symmetry.space_group_name_H-M   'P 1'
#
loop_
_entity.id
_entity.type
_entity.pdbx_description
1 polymer ?
#
loop_
_entity_poly.entity_id
_entity_poly.type
_entity_poly.pdbx_seq_one_letter_code
_entity_poly.pdbx_strand_id
1 'polypeptide(L)'
;MTASGRDRAIEESLLRPVFETGRGVWITVGLLVAVIANGAYQWLLQLQDGMVIAGMNQPVYWGLYITNYVFFIGISHAGTLISAILRLTQAEWRRPITRAAEAITVFALLMGSSNVLWHLGRPELIYVPLLSPQPLSPLIWDV
;
A
#
# COMPACT_ATOMS: atom_id res chain seq x y z
N MET A 1 -5.40 34.38 -28.91
CA MET A 1 -5.62 33.73 -27.60
C MET A 1 -4.34 33.89 -26.80
N THR A 2 -4.36 34.69 -25.77
CA THR A 2 -3.19 34.91 -24.90
C THR A 2 -2.80 33.62 -24.18
N ALA A 3 -1.53 33.40 -23.85
CA ALA A 3 -1.05 32.22 -23.10
C ALA A 3 -1.92 31.94 -21.85
N SER A 4 -2.31 32.97 -21.13
CA SER A 4 -3.22 32.92 -19.97
C SER A 4 -4.62 32.32 -20.26
N GLY A 5 -5.17 32.52 -21.46
CA GLY A 5 -6.48 31.96 -21.84
C GLY A 5 -6.42 30.47 -22.18
N ARG A 6 -5.27 30.02 -22.74
CA ARG A 6 -5.05 28.61 -23.02
C ARG A 6 -4.81 27.82 -21.73
N ASP A 7 -4.06 28.38 -20.81
CA ASP A 7 -3.75 27.71 -19.54
C ASP A 7 -5.02 27.52 -18.70
N ARG A 8 -5.90 28.51 -18.63
CA ARG A 8 -7.21 28.37 -17.96
C ARG A 8 -8.11 27.33 -18.63
N ALA A 9 -8.16 27.28 -19.95
CA ALA A 9 -8.96 26.29 -20.66
C ALA A 9 -8.47 24.85 -20.44
N ILE A 10 -7.15 24.68 -20.33
CA ILE A 10 -6.53 23.38 -19.98
C ILE A 10 -6.86 23.02 -18.53
N GLU A 11 -6.71 23.96 -17.60
CA GLU A 11 -7.03 23.76 -16.19
C GLU A 11 -8.49 23.40 -15.97
N GLU A 12 -9.41 24.11 -16.63
CA GLU A 12 -10.85 23.83 -16.59
C GLU A 12 -11.20 22.46 -17.18
N SER A 13 -10.55 22.05 -18.28
CA SER A 13 -10.75 20.74 -18.90
C SER A 13 -10.23 19.60 -18.02
N LEU A 14 -9.16 19.81 -17.24
CA LEU A 14 -8.59 18.83 -16.32
C LEU A 14 -9.41 18.71 -15.02
N LEU A 15 -10.02 19.81 -14.56
CA LEU A 15 -10.80 19.82 -13.32
C LEU A 15 -12.27 19.42 -13.52
N ARG A 16 -12.80 19.59 -14.73
CA ARG A 16 -14.18 19.26 -15.07
C ARG A 16 -14.61 17.84 -14.68
N PRO A 17 -13.82 16.76 -14.96
CA PRO A 17 -14.18 15.40 -14.57
C PRO A 17 -14.27 15.18 -13.06
N VAL A 18 -13.60 16.02 -12.26
CA VAL A 18 -13.64 15.95 -10.79
C VAL A 18 -14.96 16.52 -10.26
N PHE A 19 -15.48 17.58 -10.90
CA PHE A 19 -16.72 18.24 -10.46
C PHE A 19 -17.97 17.67 -11.11
N GLU A 20 -17.88 17.16 -12.34
CA GLU A 20 -19.01 16.55 -13.07
C GLU A 20 -18.97 15.02 -12.94
N THR A 21 -19.30 14.52 -11.75
CA THR A 21 -19.25 13.09 -11.45
C THR A 21 -20.48 12.37 -12.02
N GLY A 22 -20.30 11.54 -13.01
CA GLY A 22 -21.37 10.73 -13.61
C GLY A 22 -21.84 9.59 -12.69
N ARG A 23 -23.05 9.07 -12.96
CA ARG A 23 -23.62 7.92 -12.22
C ARG A 23 -22.70 6.72 -12.18
N GLY A 24 -21.90 6.48 -13.23
CA GLY A 24 -20.93 5.38 -13.30
C GLY A 24 -19.88 5.46 -12.19
N VAL A 25 -19.38 6.65 -11.88
CA VAL A 25 -18.39 6.85 -10.80
C VAL A 25 -19.00 6.49 -9.44
N TRP A 26 -20.24 6.93 -9.18
CA TRP A 26 -20.93 6.60 -7.92
C TRP A 26 -21.19 5.09 -7.77
N ILE A 27 -21.52 4.38 -8.86
CA ILE A 27 -21.67 2.94 -8.86
C ILE A 27 -20.31 2.27 -8.54
N THR A 28 -19.24 2.71 -9.20
CA THR A 28 -17.88 2.19 -8.95
C THR A 28 -17.45 2.44 -7.50
N VAL A 29 -17.65 3.65 -6.98
CA VAL A 29 -17.34 3.97 -5.59
C VAL A 29 -18.17 3.11 -4.64
N GLY A 30 -19.47 2.94 -4.89
CA GLY A 30 -20.32 2.08 -4.08
C GLY A 30 -19.85 0.64 -4.05
N LEU A 31 -19.45 0.09 -5.20
CA LEU A 31 -18.90 -1.25 -5.30
C LEU A 31 -17.57 -1.39 -4.56
N LEU A 32 -16.67 -0.42 -4.70
CA LEU A 32 -15.40 -0.41 -3.96
C LEU A 32 -15.61 -0.34 -2.45
N VAL A 33 -16.53 0.50 -1.99
CA VAL A 33 -16.88 0.61 -0.57
C VAL A 33 -17.46 -0.72 -0.06
N ALA A 34 -18.30 -1.39 -0.84
CA ALA A 34 -18.84 -2.71 -0.46
C ALA A 34 -17.73 -3.77 -0.34
N VAL A 35 -16.77 -3.77 -1.26
CA VAL A 35 -15.60 -4.68 -1.20
C VAL A 35 -14.74 -4.39 0.04
N ILE A 36 -14.47 -3.11 0.33
CA ILE A 36 -13.71 -2.71 1.52
C ILE A 36 -14.45 -3.10 2.80
N ALA A 37 -15.76 -2.86 2.87
CA ALA A 37 -16.58 -3.23 4.02
C ALA A 37 -16.59 -4.75 4.25
N ASN A 38 -16.69 -5.55 3.18
CA ASN A 38 -16.58 -6.99 3.26
C ASN A 38 -15.20 -7.42 3.77
N GLY A 39 -14.11 -6.82 3.26
CA GLY A 39 -12.75 -7.09 3.74
C GLY A 39 -12.58 -6.76 5.23
N ALA A 40 -13.10 -5.62 5.66
CA ALA A 40 -13.08 -5.23 7.08
C ALA A 40 -13.87 -6.21 7.95
N TYR A 41 -15.03 -6.66 7.50
CA TYR A 41 -15.81 -7.67 8.20
C TYR A 41 -15.06 -9.00 8.35
N GLN A 42 -14.44 -9.49 7.28
CA GLN A 42 -13.64 -10.71 7.32
C GLN A 42 -12.44 -10.57 8.26
N TRP A 43 -11.83 -9.40 8.30
CA TRP A 43 -10.74 -9.12 9.24
C TRP A 43 -11.21 -9.14 10.71
N LEU A 44 -12.39 -8.58 11.00
CA LEU A 44 -12.98 -8.67 12.34
C LEU A 44 -13.23 -10.12 12.77
N LEU A 45 -13.72 -10.97 11.86
CA LEU A 45 -13.88 -12.39 12.12
C LEU A 45 -12.53 -13.07 12.39
N GLN A 46 -11.49 -12.71 11.61
CA GLN A 46 -10.14 -13.21 11.82
C GLN A 46 -9.58 -12.86 13.20
N LEU A 47 -9.88 -11.65 13.73
CA LEU A 47 -9.47 -11.25 15.09
C LEU A 47 -10.18 -12.08 16.18
N GLN A 48 -11.41 -12.57 15.93
CA GLN A 48 -12.16 -13.37 16.87
C GLN A 48 -11.79 -14.85 16.83
N ASP A 49 -11.71 -15.42 15.63
CA ASP A 49 -11.53 -16.85 15.40
C ASP A 49 -10.06 -17.23 15.11
N GLY A 50 -9.17 -16.22 14.97
CA GLY A 50 -7.75 -16.39 14.70
C GLY A 50 -7.44 -16.64 13.23
N MET A 51 -6.17 -16.94 12.95
CA MET A 51 -5.63 -17.08 11.59
C MET A 51 -6.12 -18.31 10.81
N VAL A 52 -6.88 -19.20 11.46
CA VAL A 52 -7.46 -20.41 10.83
C VAL A 52 -8.39 -20.02 9.66
N ILE A 53 -9.12 -18.92 9.80
CA ILE A 53 -10.02 -18.42 8.73
C ILE A 53 -9.26 -18.03 7.47
N ALA A 54 -8.02 -17.55 7.62
CA ALA A 54 -7.16 -17.19 6.49
C ALA A 54 -6.61 -18.40 5.71
N GLY A 55 -7.02 -19.63 6.07
CA GLY A 55 -6.61 -20.86 5.40
C GLY A 55 -5.16 -21.26 5.67
N MET A 56 -4.53 -20.69 6.69
CA MET A 56 -3.16 -21.00 7.06
C MET A 56 -3.14 -22.16 8.06
N ASN A 57 -2.56 -23.29 7.64
CA ASN A 57 -2.43 -24.52 8.44
C ASN A 57 -0.97 -25.01 8.43
N GLN A 58 -0.59 -25.76 9.47
CA GLN A 58 0.68 -26.49 9.47
C GLN A 58 0.79 -27.40 8.23
N PRO A 59 1.94 -27.49 7.56
CA PRO A 59 3.22 -26.82 7.87
C PRO A 59 3.40 -25.47 7.19
N VAL A 60 2.41 -24.94 6.45
CA VAL A 60 2.55 -23.74 5.64
C VAL A 60 1.83 -22.56 6.30
N TYR A 61 2.59 -21.67 6.91
CA TYR A 61 2.08 -20.42 7.50
C TYR A 61 2.17 -19.20 6.55
N TRP A 62 2.59 -19.41 5.32
CA TRP A 62 2.72 -18.37 4.31
C TRP A 62 1.41 -18.28 3.54
N GLY A 63 0.69 -17.19 3.76
CA GLY A 63 -0.58 -16.92 3.10
C GLY A 63 -0.52 -15.66 2.25
N LEU A 64 -1.69 -15.25 1.78
CA LEU A 64 -1.86 -14.10 0.89
C LEU A 64 -1.27 -12.80 1.47
N TYR A 65 -1.35 -12.60 2.78
CA TYR A 65 -0.83 -11.40 3.43
C TYR A 65 0.68 -11.24 3.27
N ILE A 66 1.46 -12.32 3.49
CA ILE A 66 2.92 -12.26 3.32
C ILE A 66 3.28 -12.15 1.84
N THR A 67 2.57 -12.81 0.96
CA THR A 67 2.76 -12.68 -0.49
C THR A 67 2.56 -11.24 -0.93
N ASN A 68 1.48 -10.59 -0.49
CA ASN A 68 1.20 -9.18 -0.78
C ASN A 68 2.25 -8.26 -0.15
N TYR A 69 2.68 -8.54 1.08
CA TYR A 69 3.75 -7.79 1.73
C TYR A 69 5.01 -7.79 0.87
N VAL A 70 5.50 -8.96 0.47
CA VAL A 70 6.71 -9.10 -0.36
C VAL A 70 6.53 -8.40 -1.70
N PHE A 71 5.35 -8.52 -2.32
CA PHE A 71 5.05 -7.86 -3.59
C PHE A 71 5.13 -6.32 -3.46
N PHE A 72 4.49 -5.72 -2.47
CA PHE A 72 4.50 -4.27 -2.28
C PHE A 72 5.88 -3.76 -1.85
N ILE A 73 6.61 -4.49 -1.03
CA ILE A 73 7.99 -4.17 -0.68
C ILE A 73 8.88 -4.21 -1.94
N GLY A 74 8.69 -5.19 -2.82
CA GLY A 74 9.38 -5.26 -4.11
C GLY A 74 9.12 -4.03 -4.99
N ILE A 75 7.88 -3.56 -5.08
CA ILE A 75 7.53 -2.32 -5.79
C ILE A 75 8.20 -1.10 -5.16
N SER A 76 8.18 -1.01 -3.82
CA SER A 76 8.83 0.08 -3.09
C SER A 76 10.33 0.14 -3.38
N HIS A 77 11.02 -1.00 -3.33
CA HIS A 77 12.44 -1.08 -3.66
C HIS A 77 12.73 -0.73 -5.12
N ALA A 78 11.90 -1.18 -6.06
CA ALA A 78 12.04 -0.84 -7.47
C ALA A 78 11.92 0.68 -7.69
N GLY A 79 10.96 1.35 -7.06
CA GLY A 79 10.80 2.81 -7.13
C GLY A 79 12.03 3.55 -6.58
N THR A 80 12.53 3.12 -5.43
CA THR A 80 13.74 3.68 -4.82
C THR A 80 14.98 3.47 -5.70
N LEU A 81 15.13 2.27 -6.28
CA LEU A 81 16.26 1.92 -7.15
C LEU A 81 16.26 2.79 -8.42
N ILE A 82 15.11 2.94 -9.08
CA ILE A 82 14.96 3.81 -10.26
C ILE A 82 15.34 5.25 -9.91
N SER A 83 14.83 5.79 -8.80
CA SER A 83 15.16 7.13 -8.34
C SER A 83 16.66 7.30 -8.08
N ALA A 84 17.29 6.31 -7.42
CA ALA A 84 18.72 6.33 -7.12
C ALA A 84 19.58 6.27 -8.39
N ILE A 85 19.28 5.37 -9.33
CA ILE A 85 20.01 5.25 -10.60
C ILE A 85 19.93 6.56 -11.40
N LEU A 86 18.72 7.12 -11.54
CA LEU A 86 18.55 8.37 -12.26
C LEU A 86 19.26 9.55 -11.60
N ARG A 87 19.41 9.55 -10.29
CA ARG A 87 20.17 10.55 -9.56
C ARG A 87 21.67 10.39 -9.75
N LEU A 88 22.19 9.18 -9.68
CA LEU A 88 23.62 8.87 -9.87
C LEU A 88 24.07 9.15 -11.31
N THR A 89 23.25 8.86 -12.30
CA THR A 89 23.52 9.12 -13.71
C THR A 89 23.32 10.58 -14.10
N GLN A 90 22.86 11.43 -13.19
CA GLN A 90 22.61 12.87 -13.40
C GLN A 90 21.70 13.16 -14.62
N ALA A 91 20.77 12.26 -14.92
CA ALA A 91 19.84 12.40 -16.04
C ALA A 91 18.97 13.66 -15.87
N GLU A 92 19.04 14.62 -16.78
CA GLU A 92 18.28 15.89 -16.66
C GLU A 92 16.74 15.68 -16.72
N TRP A 93 16.29 14.70 -17.48
CA TRP A 93 14.88 14.32 -17.63
C TRP A 93 14.29 13.58 -16.42
N ARG A 94 15.09 13.29 -15.40
CA ARG A 94 14.71 12.51 -14.20
C ARG A 94 13.60 13.13 -13.38
N ARG A 95 13.47 14.46 -13.34
CA ARG A 95 12.61 15.17 -12.37
C ARG A 95 11.17 14.63 -12.26
N PRO A 96 10.41 14.49 -13.37
CA PRO A 96 9.05 13.96 -13.29
C PRO A 96 9.02 12.49 -12.89
N ILE A 97 9.97 11.68 -13.37
CA ILE A 97 10.03 10.24 -13.11
C ILE A 97 10.42 9.96 -11.66
N THR A 98 11.38 10.69 -11.11
CA THR A 98 11.79 10.55 -9.72
C THR A 98 10.61 10.83 -8.77
N ARG A 99 9.82 11.88 -9.02
CA ARG A 99 8.63 12.17 -8.21
C ARG A 99 7.57 11.09 -8.28
N ALA A 100 7.31 10.55 -9.47
CA ALA A 100 6.39 9.44 -9.65
C ALA A 100 6.89 8.18 -8.93
N ALA A 101 8.18 7.85 -9.06
CA ALA A 101 8.81 6.71 -8.38
C ALA A 101 8.77 6.85 -6.86
N GLU A 102 9.04 8.03 -6.32
CA GLU A 102 8.95 8.34 -4.88
C GLU A 102 7.51 8.20 -4.37
N ALA A 103 6.52 8.70 -5.11
CA ALA A 103 5.12 8.55 -4.75
C ALA A 103 4.70 7.07 -4.72
N ILE A 104 5.06 6.30 -5.74
CA ILE A 104 4.79 4.85 -5.79
C ILE A 104 5.46 4.13 -4.62
N THR A 105 6.70 4.50 -4.28
CA THR A 105 7.44 3.94 -3.14
C THR A 105 6.68 4.15 -1.83
N VAL A 106 6.19 5.36 -1.57
CA VAL A 106 5.43 5.68 -0.35
C VAL A 106 4.14 4.87 -0.27
N PHE A 107 3.34 4.84 -1.35
CA PHE A 107 2.11 4.07 -1.37
C PHE A 107 2.35 2.56 -1.23
N ALA A 108 3.35 2.03 -1.93
CA ALA A 108 3.71 0.62 -1.83
C ALA A 108 4.19 0.25 -0.43
N LEU A 109 4.98 1.10 0.22
CA LEU A 109 5.43 0.89 1.59
C LEU A 109 4.26 0.88 2.58
N LEU A 110 3.32 1.82 2.46
CA LEU A 110 2.12 1.87 3.30
C LEU A 110 1.26 0.61 3.12
N MET A 111 1.05 0.18 1.87
CA MET A 111 0.30 -1.04 1.58
C MET A 111 1.03 -2.29 2.08
N GLY A 112 2.34 -2.37 1.90
CA GLY A 112 3.16 -3.46 2.44
C GLY A 112 3.06 -3.53 3.96
N SER A 113 3.30 -2.44 4.65
CA SER A 113 3.24 -2.38 6.12
C SER A 113 1.86 -2.74 6.66
N SER A 114 0.77 -2.33 6.00
CA SER A 114 -0.59 -2.69 6.40
C SER A 114 -0.83 -4.20 6.33
N ASN A 115 -0.23 -4.90 5.36
CA ASN A 115 -0.37 -6.37 5.26
C ASN A 115 0.26 -7.09 6.47
N VAL A 116 1.32 -6.54 7.06
CA VAL A 116 1.91 -7.08 8.30
C VAL A 116 0.91 -6.97 9.45
N LEU A 117 0.22 -5.84 9.58
CA LEU A 117 -0.80 -5.64 10.62
C LEU A 117 -1.97 -6.61 10.46
N TRP A 118 -2.41 -6.84 9.23
CA TRP A 118 -3.50 -7.79 8.94
C TRP A 118 -3.08 -9.25 9.12
N HIS A 119 -1.80 -9.54 8.91
CA HIS A 119 -1.25 -10.88 9.14
C HIS A 119 -1.13 -11.22 10.63
N LEU A 120 -1.06 -10.22 11.51
CA LEU A 120 -1.03 -10.44 12.95
C LEU A 120 -2.41 -10.92 13.42
N GLY A 121 -2.50 -12.16 13.87
CA GLY A 121 -3.73 -12.70 14.45
C GLY A 121 -4.13 -12.00 15.76
N ARG A 122 -3.15 -11.35 16.42
CA ARG A 122 -3.31 -10.57 17.65
C ARG A 122 -2.48 -9.29 17.56
N PRO A 123 -2.97 -8.25 16.86
CA PRO A 123 -2.24 -7.01 16.68
C PRO A 123 -1.92 -6.28 18.00
N GLU A 124 -2.69 -6.53 19.05
CA GLU A 124 -2.45 -6.01 20.39
C GLU A 124 -1.14 -6.50 21.01
N LEU A 125 -0.52 -7.56 20.49
CA LEU A 125 0.74 -8.09 20.99
C LEU A 125 1.97 -7.60 20.20
N ILE A 126 1.81 -6.67 19.26
CA ILE A 126 2.90 -6.13 18.43
C ILE A 126 4.03 -5.48 19.26
N TYR A 127 3.70 -5.00 20.44
CA TYR A 127 4.68 -4.38 21.35
C TYR A 127 5.51 -5.41 22.16
N VAL A 128 5.08 -6.68 22.22
CA VAL A 128 5.74 -7.70 23.06
C VAL A 128 7.20 -7.94 22.67
N PRO A 129 7.58 -8.03 21.39
CA PRO A 129 8.99 -8.17 21.02
C PRO A 129 9.87 -7.03 21.51
N LEU A 130 9.31 -5.81 21.66
CA LEU A 130 10.03 -4.62 22.10
C LEU A 130 10.14 -4.56 23.63
N LEU A 131 9.07 -4.94 24.35
CA LEU A 131 9.02 -4.81 25.82
C LEU A 131 9.53 -6.06 26.55
N SER A 132 9.45 -7.21 25.94
CA SER A 132 9.87 -8.48 26.51
C SER A 132 10.73 -9.27 25.52
N PRO A 133 11.93 -8.76 25.19
CA PRO A 133 12.81 -9.42 24.24
C PRO A 133 13.26 -10.78 24.78
N GLN A 134 13.02 -11.82 23.97
CA GLN A 134 13.52 -13.16 24.25
C GLN A 134 14.80 -13.45 23.45
N PRO A 135 15.98 -13.49 24.09
CA PRO A 135 17.26 -13.58 23.37
C PRO A 135 17.42 -14.87 22.53
N LEU A 136 16.58 -15.87 22.78
CA LEU A 136 16.55 -17.11 22.00
C LEU A 136 15.56 -17.09 20.82
N SER A 137 14.80 -16.01 20.64
CA SER A 137 13.87 -15.86 19.52
C SER A 137 14.58 -15.30 18.30
N PRO A 138 14.43 -15.93 17.11
CA PRO A 138 14.98 -15.37 15.86
C PRO A 138 14.47 -13.95 15.58
N LEU A 139 13.24 -13.61 15.96
CA LEU A 139 12.64 -12.28 15.76
C LEU A 139 13.43 -11.14 16.41
N ILE A 140 14.20 -11.41 17.46
CA ILE A 140 15.02 -10.39 18.12
C ILE A 140 16.23 -9.97 17.30
N TRP A 141 16.70 -10.84 16.43
CA TRP A 141 17.86 -10.58 15.59
C TRP A 141 17.50 -9.87 14.29
N ASP A 142 16.18 -9.78 13.99
CA ASP A 142 15.63 -9.12 12.80
C ASP A 142 15.08 -7.71 13.09
N VAL A 143 15.08 -7.27 14.36
CA VAL A 143 14.64 -5.94 14.83
C VAL A 143 15.86 -5.11 15.21
#